data_7a99e18122747401bfc8f0081e17d5cd
#
_entry.id   7a99e18122747401bfc8f0081e17d5cd
#
_cell.length_a   1.000
_cell.length_b   1.000
_cell.length_c   1.000
_cell.angle_alpha   90.00
_cell.angle_beta   90.00
_cell.angle_gamma   90.00
#
_symmetry.space_group_name_H-M   'P 1'
#
loop_
_entity.id
_entity.type
_entity.pdbx_description
1 polymer ?
#
loop_
_entity_poly.entity_id
_entity_poly.type
_entity_poly.pdbx_seq_one_letter_code
_entity_poly.pdbx_strand_id
1 'polypeptide(L)'
;MKSQELELDVAVVGGGVSGTYSAWRLQHAQGDKQSIALFEFSDRIGGRLFSINLPGLPNVVAEVGGMRYIPGPDGHVLVDNLVKHLKLPSQDFPMGAPKPVYSKNNLFYLRGKRFRYRDFVEAPEKIPYDLAWSERGFCPEDLQVKVMNYVYPGFDKLSLCQQMQVTVFGKEIWRYGFWDLLYRVMSNEGYQFMKDAGGYDANVANASAVTQLPATEYKDTTEFRTLAKGFQSLPLALVATFAKLPGQLPGQQRVHMNQRLTAIHYARDADFPYRLHFQATTTVDGGTHDSGGQAVVKARKIILAMPRRALELIDSPFFSDPWLKDNLGSVLMQSAFKLFLAYEQPWWRALGLVAGRSVTDLPVRQIYYMGTECEQKGGEPTLNSLLMASYNDIGTVPFWKGLEGGAPFVGHTPSNLAGLLKTEPVVPRTQFTVSDEMVRVAQMQVTQVHDQVELPRPYSAVYHAWDADPYGGGWHEWKANYRIDQVICRMRHPLEKQQIYIVGEAYSYAQGWVEGAVTVAESTLQDFFALKRPNWLPKDYALLPVPTPAGCALEPGQRPACKDCADTLNEVTEFAYKGIDHGHE
;
A
#
# COMPACT_ATOMS: atom_id res chain seq x y z
N MET A 1 18.86 30.78 -28.55
CA MET A 1 17.61 30.23 -29.11
C MET A 1 16.64 30.07 -27.92
N LYS A 2 15.46 30.70 -27.96
CA LYS A 2 14.41 30.38 -26.98
C LYS A 2 14.05 28.92 -27.22
N SER A 3 14.21 28.04 -26.21
CA SER A 3 13.72 26.69 -26.30
C SER A 3 12.21 26.76 -26.57
N GLN A 4 11.77 26.14 -27.65
CA GLN A 4 10.33 26.08 -27.96
C GLN A 4 9.64 25.41 -26.76
N GLU A 5 8.69 26.10 -26.14
CA GLU A 5 7.92 25.55 -25.02
C GLU A 5 7.19 24.31 -25.53
N LEU A 6 7.26 23.21 -24.75
CA LEU A 6 6.58 21.97 -25.09
C LEU A 6 5.06 22.17 -24.98
N GLU A 7 4.32 21.86 -26.06
CA GLU A 7 2.85 21.94 -26.13
C GLU A 7 2.26 20.53 -26.20
N LEU A 8 1.34 20.22 -25.29
CA LEU A 8 0.78 18.89 -25.09
C LEU A 8 -0.73 18.88 -25.14
N ASP A 9 -1.30 17.88 -25.79
CA ASP A 9 -2.73 17.59 -25.61
C ASP A 9 -3.01 17.09 -24.20
N VAL A 10 -2.12 16.23 -23.65
CA VAL A 10 -2.23 15.72 -22.28
C VAL A 10 -0.87 15.69 -21.58
N ALA A 11 -0.77 16.36 -20.45
CA ALA A 11 0.34 16.22 -19.51
C ALA A 11 -0.06 15.26 -18.37
N VAL A 12 0.68 14.18 -18.19
CA VAL A 12 0.52 13.25 -17.07
C VAL A 12 1.63 13.50 -16.06
N VAL A 13 1.31 13.83 -14.82
CA VAL A 13 2.28 14.16 -13.77
C VAL A 13 2.25 13.11 -12.67
N GLY A 14 3.39 12.42 -12.50
CA GLY A 14 3.61 11.32 -11.58
C GLY A 14 3.93 10.01 -12.31
N GLY A 15 5.15 9.49 -12.15
CA GLY A 15 5.65 8.25 -12.77
C GLY A 15 5.33 6.98 -11.97
N GLY A 16 4.36 7.03 -11.04
CA GLY A 16 3.81 5.86 -10.35
C GLY A 16 2.93 5.00 -11.27
N VAL A 17 2.36 3.92 -10.72
CA VAL A 17 1.58 2.97 -11.53
C VAL A 17 0.35 3.62 -12.19
N SER A 18 -0.36 4.53 -11.52
CA SER A 18 -1.53 5.21 -12.09
C SER A 18 -1.17 6.15 -13.24
N GLY A 19 -0.06 6.89 -13.13
CA GLY A 19 0.39 7.79 -14.20
C GLY A 19 0.96 7.04 -15.40
N THR A 20 1.81 6.04 -15.18
CA THR A 20 2.33 5.19 -16.26
C THR A 20 1.20 4.42 -16.97
N TYR A 21 0.21 3.95 -16.21
CA TYR A 21 -1.00 3.34 -16.76
C TYR A 21 -1.80 4.33 -17.62
N SER A 22 -2.05 5.54 -17.11
CA SER A 22 -2.80 6.56 -17.84
C SER A 22 -2.13 6.96 -19.15
N ALA A 23 -0.82 7.23 -19.10
CA ALA A 23 -0.02 7.60 -20.29
C ALA A 23 -0.04 6.47 -21.33
N TRP A 24 0.20 5.22 -20.92
CA TRP A 24 0.16 4.05 -21.78
C TRP A 24 -1.21 3.85 -22.43
N ARG A 25 -2.31 3.90 -21.64
CA ARG A 25 -3.67 3.70 -22.14
C ARG A 25 -4.08 4.78 -23.14
N LEU A 26 -3.79 6.05 -22.83
CA LEU A 26 -4.05 7.16 -23.75
C LEU A 26 -3.31 6.99 -25.06
N GLN A 27 -2.01 6.76 -25.01
CA GLN A 27 -1.18 6.60 -26.22
C GLN A 27 -1.62 5.39 -27.07
N HIS A 28 -1.95 4.28 -26.41
CA HIS A 28 -2.44 3.09 -27.08
C HIS A 28 -3.79 3.33 -27.80
N ALA A 29 -4.68 4.13 -27.20
CA ALA A 29 -5.99 4.41 -27.75
C ALA A 29 -6.01 5.52 -28.79
N GLN A 30 -5.16 6.56 -28.63
CA GLN A 30 -5.14 7.77 -29.44
C GLN A 30 -4.09 7.71 -30.56
N GLY A 31 -3.08 6.85 -30.43
CA GLY A 31 -2.00 6.71 -31.42
C GLY A 31 -1.28 8.04 -31.65
N ASP A 32 -1.18 8.45 -32.93
CA ASP A 32 -0.53 9.68 -33.38
C ASP A 32 -1.45 10.92 -33.35
N LYS A 33 -2.68 10.81 -32.82
CA LYS A 33 -3.65 11.90 -32.80
C LYS A 33 -3.39 12.92 -31.68
N GLN A 34 -2.66 12.54 -30.65
CA GLN A 34 -2.41 13.37 -29.48
C GLN A 34 -0.93 13.39 -29.07
N SER A 35 -0.49 14.56 -28.60
CA SER A 35 0.81 14.75 -27.97
C SER A 35 0.65 14.50 -26.45
N ILE A 36 1.27 13.42 -25.95
CA ILE A 36 1.16 12.98 -24.56
C ILE A 36 2.56 12.86 -23.96
N ALA A 37 2.78 13.44 -22.78
CA ALA A 37 4.03 13.29 -22.05
C ALA A 37 3.77 12.98 -20.57
N LEU A 38 4.70 12.21 -19.97
CA LEU A 38 4.75 11.83 -18.56
C LEU A 38 5.89 12.55 -17.87
N PHE A 39 5.62 13.13 -16.71
CA PHE A 39 6.59 13.83 -15.88
C PHE A 39 6.73 13.13 -14.54
N GLU A 40 7.96 12.87 -14.12
CA GLU A 40 8.27 12.26 -12.82
C GLU A 40 9.26 13.15 -12.06
N PHE A 41 9.01 13.31 -10.75
CA PHE A 41 9.83 14.23 -9.95
C PHE A 41 11.19 13.63 -9.55
N SER A 42 11.30 12.31 -9.49
CA SER A 42 12.52 11.57 -9.14
C SER A 42 13.26 11.05 -10.38
N ASP A 43 14.36 10.35 -10.16
CA ASP A 43 15.10 9.62 -11.20
C ASP A 43 14.54 8.21 -11.46
N ARG A 44 13.40 7.85 -10.84
CA ARG A 44 12.87 6.49 -10.83
C ARG A 44 11.39 6.42 -11.20
N ILE A 45 11.06 5.52 -12.12
CA ILE A 45 9.67 5.13 -12.40
C ILE A 45 9.23 4.08 -11.38
N GLY A 46 7.99 4.20 -10.88
CA GLY A 46 7.38 3.22 -9.98
C GLY A 46 6.59 3.82 -8.82
N GLY A 47 6.94 5.04 -8.40
CA GLY A 47 6.32 5.65 -7.23
C GLY A 47 6.52 4.75 -6.00
N ARG A 48 5.41 4.31 -5.37
CA ARG A 48 5.42 3.41 -4.21
C ARG A 48 5.60 1.91 -4.54
N LEU A 49 5.88 1.56 -5.79
CA LEU A 49 6.42 0.27 -6.19
C LEU A 49 7.93 0.42 -6.37
N PHE A 50 8.68 -0.24 -5.52
CA PHE A 50 10.13 -0.17 -5.53
C PHE A 50 10.72 -1.53 -5.15
N SER A 51 11.39 -2.13 -6.12
CA SER A 51 11.93 -3.49 -6.07
C SER A 51 13.44 -3.44 -6.18
N ILE A 52 14.15 -4.08 -5.25
CA ILE A 52 15.61 -4.07 -5.18
C ILE A 52 16.11 -5.51 -5.19
N ASN A 53 17.10 -5.80 -6.04
CA ASN A 53 17.83 -7.05 -6.01
C ASN A 53 19.09 -6.88 -5.16
N LEU A 54 19.26 -7.74 -4.16
CA LEU A 54 20.48 -7.79 -3.37
C LEU A 54 21.50 -8.73 -4.05
N PRO A 55 22.81 -8.53 -3.79
CA PRO A 55 23.83 -9.38 -4.33
C PRO A 55 23.57 -10.86 -4.01
N GLY A 56 23.76 -11.74 -4.99
CA GLY A 56 23.49 -13.18 -4.83
C GLY A 56 22.03 -13.58 -4.74
N LEU A 57 21.09 -12.65 -4.98
CA LEU A 57 19.65 -12.84 -4.97
C LEU A 57 18.99 -12.24 -6.21
N PRO A 58 19.36 -12.67 -7.44
CA PRO A 58 18.81 -12.09 -8.66
C PRO A 58 17.33 -12.42 -8.88
N ASN A 59 16.78 -13.45 -8.23
CA ASN A 59 15.40 -13.88 -8.37
C ASN A 59 14.58 -13.78 -7.07
N VAL A 60 15.20 -13.46 -5.93
CA VAL A 60 14.52 -13.11 -4.68
C VAL A 60 14.60 -11.61 -4.48
N VAL A 61 13.48 -10.92 -4.63
CA VAL A 61 13.42 -9.48 -4.68
C VAL A 61 13.07 -8.88 -3.31
N ALA A 62 13.81 -7.87 -2.89
CA ALA A 62 13.45 -7.04 -1.75
C ALA A 62 12.44 -5.98 -2.20
N GLU A 63 11.18 -6.20 -1.88
CA GLU A 63 10.08 -5.28 -2.18
C GLU A 63 9.99 -4.22 -1.08
N VAL A 64 10.76 -3.16 -1.21
CA VAL A 64 10.75 -2.07 -0.22
C VAL A 64 9.50 -1.20 -0.31
N GLY A 65 8.73 -1.29 -1.40
CA GLY A 65 7.40 -0.71 -1.59
C GLY A 65 6.28 -1.73 -1.54
N GLY A 66 5.23 -1.53 -2.37
CA GLY A 66 4.16 -2.50 -2.59
C GLY A 66 4.73 -3.82 -3.11
N MET A 67 4.25 -4.94 -2.58
CA MET A 67 4.94 -6.23 -2.76
C MET A 67 4.07 -7.34 -3.36
N ARG A 68 2.75 -7.22 -3.37
CA ARG A 68 1.85 -8.32 -3.74
C ARG A 68 0.48 -7.84 -4.18
N TYR A 69 -0.29 -8.74 -4.80
CA TYR A 69 -1.69 -8.55 -5.13
C TYR A 69 -2.48 -9.84 -4.90
N ILE A 70 -3.80 -9.74 -4.82
CA ILE A 70 -4.72 -10.87 -4.68
C ILE A 70 -5.22 -11.23 -6.08
N PRO A 71 -4.93 -12.43 -6.62
CA PRO A 71 -5.39 -12.82 -7.95
C PRO A 71 -6.86 -13.23 -7.95
N GLY A 72 -7.42 -13.34 -9.15
CA GLY A 72 -8.76 -13.92 -9.37
C GLY A 72 -9.91 -12.92 -9.34
N PRO A 73 -11.14 -13.43 -9.52
CA PRO A 73 -12.34 -12.60 -9.73
C PRO A 73 -12.79 -11.83 -8.48
N ASP A 74 -12.47 -12.35 -7.29
CA ASP A 74 -12.82 -11.74 -6.00
C ASP A 74 -11.64 -10.95 -5.41
N GLY A 75 -10.56 -10.80 -6.17
CA GLY A 75 -9.34 -10.10 -5.76
C GLY A 75 -9.11 -8.79 -6.52
N HIS A 76 -7.87 -8.56 -6.89
CA HIS A 76 -7.43 -7.39 -7.64
C HIS A 76 -7.57 -7.63 -9.15
N VAL A 77 -8.80 -7.56 -9.62
CA VAL A 77 -9.22 -7.99 -10.96
C VAL A 77 -8.50 -7.24 -12.07
N LEU A 78 -8.39 -5.90 -11.94
CA LEU A 78 -7.73 -5.11 -12.99
C LEU A 78 -6.23 -5.40 -13.01
N VAL A 79 -5.57 -5.45 -11.86
CA VAL A 79 -4.13 -5.77 -11.75
C VAL A 79 -3.85 -7.16 -12.31
N ASP A 80 -4.62 -8.19 -11.92
CA ASP A 80 -4.40 -9.56 -12.37
C ASP A 80 -4.55 -9.70 -13.89
N ASN A 81 -5.57 -9.07 -14.48
CA ASN A 81 -5.77 -9.07 -15.92
C ASN A 81 -4.73 -8.22 -16.67
N LEU A 82 -4.30 -7.10 -16.10
CA LEU A 82 -3.24 -6.26 -16.67
C LEU A 82 -1.90 -7.00 -16.71
N VAL A 83 -1.54 -7.68 -15.62
CA VAL A 83 -0.34 -8.52 -15.54
C VAL A 83 -0.35 -9.60 -16.62
N LYS A 84 -1.49 -10.30 -16.80
CA LYS A 84 -1.69 -11.30 -17.86
C LYS A 84 -1.60 -10.68 -19.26
N HIS A 85 -2.24 -9.52 -19.47
CA HIS A 85 -2.23 -8.80 -20.76
C HIS A 85 -0.81 -8.38 -21.15
N LEU A 86 -0.04 -7.85 -20.21
CA LEU A 86 1.36 -7.46 -20.42
C LEU A 86 2.33 -8.66 -20.42
N LYS A 87 1.82 -9.88 -20.19
CA LYS A 87 2.60 -11.13 -20.11
C LYS A 87 3.76 -11.05 -19.09
N LEU A 88 3.53 -10.35 -17.98
CA LEU A 88 4.53 -10.25 -16.93
C LEU A 88 4.58 -11.57 -16.13
N PRO A 89 5.77 -12.15 -15.92
CA PRO A 89 5.90 -13.37 -15.12
C PRO A 89 5.47 -13.11 -13.69
N SER A 90 4.47 -13.83 -13.22
CA SER A 90 3.99 -13.78 -11.84
C SER A 90 4.30 -15.09 -11.11
N GLN A 91 4.47 -14.99 -9.79
CA GLN A 91 4.74 -16.12 -8.91
C GLN A 91 3.97 -15.96 -7.60
N ASP A 92 3.86 -17.03 -6.83
CA ASP A 92 3.22 -16.99 -5.52
C ASP A 92 4.05 -16.11 -4.57
N PHE A 93 3.36 -15.28 -3.80
CA PHE A 93 4.01 -14.54 -2.73
C PHE A 93 4.07 -15.43 -1.48
N PRO A 94 5.20 -15.49 -0.75
CA PRO A 94 5.42 -16.48 0.29
C PRO A 94 4.68 -16.16 1.59
N MET A 95 3.34 -16.26 1.60
CA MET A 95 2.50 -16.07 2.79
C MET A 95 2.10 -17.38 3.48
N GLY A 96 2.40 -18.53 2.86
CA GLY A 96 2.00 -19.83 3.37
C GLY A 96 0.82 -20.48 2.63
N ALA A 97 -0.09 -19.69 2.03
CA ALA A 97 -1.13 -20.23 1.16
C ALA A 97 -0.54 -20.72 -0.19
N PRO A 98 -1.06 -21.77 -0.82
CA PRO A 98 -2.18 -22.61 -0.40
C PRO A 98 -1.83 -23.68 0.66
N LYS A 99 -0.69 -23.57 1.31
CA LYS A 99 -0.24 -24.49 2.36
C LYS A 99 -0.30 -23.81 3.74
N PRO A 100 -1.50 -23.63 4.31
CA PRO A 100 -1.69 -22.89 5.56
C PRO A 100 -0.94 -23.50 6.75
N VAL A 101 -0.52 -24.77 6.65
CA VAL A 101 0.35 -25.42 7.64
C VAL A 101 1.64 -24.65 7.92
N TYR A 102 2.15 -23.93 6.93
CA TYR A 102 3.36 -23.14 7.11
C TYR A 102 3.12 -21.89 7.96
N SER A 103 2.01 -21.18 7.74
CA SER A 103 1.66 -20.02 8.55
C SER A 103 1.34 -20.38 9.99
N LYS A 104 0.73 -21.56 10.25
CA LYS A 104 0.42 -22.05 11.60
C LYS A 104 1.64 -22.24 12.50
N ASN A 105 2.82 -22.39 11.92
CA ASN A 105 4.08 -22.48 12.67
C ASN A 105 4.69 -21.12 12.99
N ASN A 106 4.25 -20.04 12.35
CA ASN A 106 4.82 -18.73 12.52
C ASN A 106 4.70 -18.26 13.97
N LEU A 107 5.67 -17.45 14.39
CA LEU A 107 5.84 -17.05 15.78
C LEU A 107 5.08 -15.75 16.07
N PHE A 108 4.59 -15.69 17.28
CA PHE A 108 4.16 -14.46 17.93
C PHE A 108 5.02 -14.26 19.18
N TYR A 109 5.54 -13.06 19.34
CA TYR A 109 6.26 -12.65 20.54
C TYR A 109 5.64 -11.36 21.05
N LEU A 110 4.74 -11.50 22.02
CA LEU A 110 3.91 -10.42 22.53
C LEU A 110 4.04 -10.36 24.05
N ARG A 111 4.22 -9.17 24.60
CA ARG A 111 4.39 -8.92 26.05
C ARG A 111 5.41 -9.89 26.70
N GLY A 112 6.50 -10.16 25.98
CA GLY A 112 7.55 -11.06 26.48
C GLY A 112 7.22 -12.54 26.44
N LYS A 113 6.09 -12.94 25.86
CA LYS A 113 5.69 -14.36 25.71
C LYS A 113 5.76 -14.77 24.23
N ARG A 114 6.30 -15.96 24.01
CA ARG A 114 6.41 -16.58 22.68
C ARG A 114 5.41 -17.71 22.54
N PHE A 115 4.69 -17.71 21.43
CA PHE A 115 3.75 -18.76 21.05
C PHE A 115 3.64 -18.82 19.53
N ARG A 116 2.92 -19.79 18.99
CA ARG A 116 2.72 -19.96 17.55
C ARG A 116 1.33 -19.54 17.13
N TYR A 117 1.14 -19.22 15.85
CA TYR A 117 -0.17 -18.83 15.31
C TYR A 117 -1.28 -19.83 15.69
N ARG A 118 -1.00 -21.14 15.63
CA ARG A 118 -1.98 -22.18 16.05
C ARG A 118 -2.42 -22.08 17.50
N ASP A 119 -1.58 -21.53 18.37
CA ASP A 119 -1.88 -21.45 19.81
C ASP A 119 -3.04 -20.48 20.12
N PHE A 120 -3.40 -19.57 19.19
CA PHE A 120 -4.59 -18.73 19.36
C PHE A 120 -5.85 -19.57 19.60
N VAL A 121 -5.96 -20.72 18.94
CA VAL A 121 -7.12 -21.62 19.01
C VAL A 121 -6.82 -22.83 19.89
N GLU A 122 -5.62 -23.43 19.76
CA GLU A 122 -5.26 -24.69 20.40
C GLU A 122 -4.84 -24.52 21.88
N ALA A 123 -4.34 -23.34 22.25
CA ALA A 123 -3.84 -23.03 23.60
C ALA A 123 -4.02 -21.54 23.94
N PRO A 124 -5.26 -21.03 23.98
CA PRO A 124 -5.54 -19.61 24.17
C PRO A 124 -5.05 -19.05 25.53
N GLU A 125 -4.79 -19.90 26.49
CA GLU A 125 -4.20 -19.53 27.79
C GLU A 125 -2.76 -19.03 27.69
N LYS A 126 -2.07 -19.30 26.57
CA LYS A 126 -0.72 -18.76 26.31
C LYS A 126 -0.73 -17.29 25.90
N ILE A 127 -1.88 -16.77 25.49
CA ILE A 127 -2.00 -15.40 24.95
C ILE A 127 -1.91 -14.41 26.12
N PRO A 128 -0.89 -13.52 26.13
CA PRO A 128 -0.58 -12.70 27.30
C PRO A 128 -1.45 -11.43 27.40
N TYR A 129 -2.75 -11.57 27.20
CA TYR A 129 -3.75 -10.49 27.30
C TYR A 129 -4.90 -10.96 28.16
N ASP A 130 -5.40 -10.09 29.01
CA ASP A 130 -6.60 -10.36 29.81
C ASP A 130 -7.86 -10.13 28.98
N LEU A 131 -8.03 -11.00 27.98
CA LEU A 131 -9.13 -10.92 27.03
C LEU A 131 -10.46 -11.22 27.72
N ALA A 132 -11.51 -10.48 27.39
CA ALA A 132 -12.87 -10.81 27.78
C ALA A 132 -13.24 -12.21 27.24
N TRP A 133 -14.17 -12.88 27.91
CA TRP A 133 -14.59 -14.23 27.53
C TRP A 133 -14.99 -14.34 26.05
N SER A 134 -15.67 -13.34 25.54
CA SER A 134 -16.13 -13.27 24.14
C SER A 134 -15.00 -13.06 23.13
N GLU A 135 -13.81 -12.66 23.57
CA GLU A 135 -12.65 -12.32 22.73
C GLU A 135 -11.60 -13.45 22.68
N ARG A 136 -11.71 -14.46 23.58
CA ARG A 136 -10.74 -15.56 23.69
C ARG A 136 -10.91 -16.58 22.57
N GLY A 137 -9.81 -17.21 22.16
CA GLY A 137 -9.81 -18.30 21.20
C GLY A 137 -9.90 -17.86 19.74
N PHE A 138 -9.65 -16.59 19.45
CA PHE A 138 -9.62 -16.03 18.09
C PHE A 138 -8.22 -15.51 17.74
N CYS A 139 -7.82 -15.67 16.49
CA CYS A 139 -6.74 -14.87 15.93
C CYS A 139 -7.23 -13.43 15.70
N PRO A 140 -6.34 -12.46 15.49
CA PRO A 140 -6.75 -11.05 15.31
C PRO A 140 -7.74 -10.85 14.16
N GLU A 141 -7.53 -11.54 13.04
CA GLU A 141 -8.38 -11.45 11.86
C GLU A 141 -9.81 -11.98 12.13
N ASP A 142 -9.90 -13.13 12.79
CA ASP A 142 -11.21 -13.72 13.14
C ASP A 142 -11.95 -12.89 14.19
N LEU A 143 -11.21 -12.29 15.14
CA LEU A 143 -11.80 -11.38 16.12
C LEU A 143 -12.35 -10.12 15.43
N GLN A 144 -11.65 -9.58 14.44
CA GLN A 144 -12.13 -8.45 13.65
C GLN A 144 -13.45 -8.80 12.92
N VAL A 145 -13.51 -9.97 12.28
CA VAL A 145 -14.75 -10.44 11.62
C VAL A 145 -15.89 -10.60 12.61
N LYS A 146 -15.61 -11.11 13.80
CA LYS A 146 -16.61 -11.24 14.87
C LYS A 146 -17.14 -9.89 15.32
N VAL A 147 -16.26 -8.92 15.56
CA VAL A 147 -16.62 -7.55 15.91
C VAL A 147 -17.47 -6.90 14.83
N MET A 148 -17.07 -7.04 13.56
CA MET A 148 -17.82 -6.52 12.43
C MET A 148 -19.25 -7.08 12.37
N ASN A 149 -19.40 -8.41 12.51
CA ASN A 149 -20.71 -9.06 12.53
C ASN A 149 -21.56 -8.67 13.74
N TYR A 150 -20.94 -8.32 14.85
CA TYR A 150 -21.64 -7.80 16.02
C TYR A 150 -22.15 -6.38 15.79
N VAL A 151 -21.33 -5.51 15.20
CA VAL A 151 -21.70 -4.12 14.88
C VAL A 151 -22.81 -4.07 13.84
N TYR A 152 -22.66 -4.82 12.75
CA TYR A 152 -23.67 -4.91 11.69
C TYR A 152 -23.49 -6.20 10.88
N PRO A 153 -24.37 -7.20 11.07
CA PRO A 153 -24.31 -8.46 10.33
C PRO A 153 -24.43 -8.26 8.81
N GLY A 154 -23.45 -8.78 8.05
CA GLY A 154 -23.45 -8.68 6.59
C GLY A 154 -23.06 -7.32 6.04
N PHE A 155 -22.39 -6.47 6.81
CA PHE A 155 -21.90 -5.16 6.37
C PHE A 155 -20.98 -5.26 5.14
N ASP A 156 -20.16 -6.29 5.07
CA ASP A 156 -19.26 -6.60 3.95
C ASP A 156 -19.99 -6.94 2.64
N LYS A 157 -21.27 -7.28 2.70
CA LYS A 157 -22.12 -7.59 1.53
C LYS A 157 -22.82 -6.37 0.95
N LEU A 158 -22.79 -5.27 1.66
CA LEU A 158 -23.39 -4.01 1.22
C LEU A 158 -22.45 -3.29 0.22
N SER A 159 -23.05 -2.65 -0.78
CA SER A 159 -22.32 -1.69 -1.60
C SER A 159 -21.85 -0.49 -0.78
N LEU A 160 -20.80 0.21 -1.20
CA LEU A 160 -20.27 1.38 -0.47
C LEU A 160 -21.37 2.40 -0.16
N CYS A 161 -22.23 2.72 -1.10
CA CYS A 161 -23.29 3.70 -0.85
C CYS A 161 -24.35 3.19 0.16
N GLN A 162 -24.62 1.89 0.23
CA GLN A 162 -25.46 1.29 1.26
C GLN A 162 -24.76 1.33 2.62
N GLN A 163 -23.47 0.97 2.66
CA GLN A 163 -22.64 1.09 3.87
C GLN A 163 -22.70 2.52 4.46
N MET A 164 -22.63 3.55 3.59
CA MET A 164 -22.72 4.94 4.02
C MET A 164 -24.08 5.36 4.61
N GLN A 165 -25.12 4.55 4.45
CA GLN A 165 -26.45 4.78 5.03
C GLN A 165 -26.68 4.01 6.33
N VAL A 166 -25.80 3.06 6.67
CA VAL A 166 -25.91 2.27 7.89
C VAL A 166 -25.80 3.19 9.10
N THR A 167 -26.72 3.02 10.05
CA THR A 167 -26.71 3.71 11.35
C THR A 167 -26.42 2.69 12.44
N VAL A 168 -25.43 2.96 13.27
CA VAL A 168 -25.05 2.16 14.44
C VAL A 168 -24.90 3.09 15.64
N PHE A 169 -25.30 2.67 16.83
CA PHE A 169 -25.19 3.47 18.06
C PHE A 169 -25.71 4.92 17.90
N GLY A 170 -26.80 5.09 17.16
CA GLY A 170 -27.50 6.38 17.01
C GLY A 170 -26.93 7.36 15.99
N LYS A 171 -25.86 7.03 15.24
CA LYS A 171 -25.36 7.86 14.14
C LYS A 171 -24.87 7.03 12.95
N GLU A 172 -24.74 7.66 11.78
CA GLU A 172 -24.27 7.00 10.57
C GLU A 172 -22.82 6.50 10.75
N ILE A 173 -22.53 5.28 10.30
CA ILE A 173 -21.26 4.59 10.52
C ILE A 173 -20.05 5.35 9.95
N TRP A 174 -20.23 6.10 8.85
CA TRP A 174 -19.16 6.90 8.25
C TRP A 174 -18.67 8.06 9.13
N ARG A 175 -19.42 8.40 10.19
CA ARG A 175 -19.02 9.40 11.19
C ARG A 175 -18.17 8.82 12.31
N TYR A 176 -17.97 7.48 12.33
CA TYR A 176 -17.10 6.83 13.29
C TYR A 176 -15.70 6.66 12.73
N GLY A 177 -14.71 6.96 13.56
CA GLY A 177 -13.39 6.36 13.43
C GLY A 177 -13.42 4.90 13.86
N PHE A 178 -12.60 4.07 13.24
CA PHE A 178 -12.59 2.63 13.55
C PHE A 178 -12.16 2.37 14.99
N TRP A 179 -11.18 3.08 15.48
CA TRP A 179 -10.76 2.97 16.87
C TRP A 179 -11.91 3.33 17.85
N ASP A 180 -12.62 4.45 17.62
CA ASP A 180 -13.78 4.82 18.43
C ASP A 180 -14.84 3.69 18.45
N LEU A 181 -15.09 3.09 17.28
CA LEU A 181 -16.03 1.97 17.16
C LEU A 181 -15.56 0.73 17.94
N LEU A 182 -14.28 0.36 17.84
CA LEU A 182 -13.72 -0.79 18.55
C LEU A 182 -13.86 -0.65 20.07
N TYR A 183 -13.57 0.52 20.64
CA TYR A 183 -13.71 0.77 22.07
C TYR A 183 -15.15 0.71 22.59
N ARG A 184 -16.15 0.75 21.71
CA ARG A 184 -17.56 0.57 22.07
C ARG A 184 -17.98 -0.89 22.18
N VAL A 185 -17.23 -1.79 21.56
CA VAL A 185 -17.63 -3.20 21.39
C VAL A 185 -16.59 -4.20 21.87
N MET A 186 -15.46 -3.73 22.36
CA MET A 186 -14.35 -4.57 22.84
C MET A 186 -13.84 -4.11 24.20
N SER A 187 -13.20 -5.03 24.91
CA SER A 187 -12.38 -4.67 26.07
C SER A 187 -11.12 -3.90 25.62
N ASN A 188 -10.52 -3.14 26.55
CA ASN A 188 -9.23 -2.49 26.29
C ASN A 188 -8.14 -3.52 25.92
N GLU A 189 -8.11 -4.65 26.61
CA GLU A 189 -7.17 -5.74 26.33
C GLU A 189 -7.42 -6.38 24.95
N GLY A 190 -8.68 -6.54 24.53
CA GLY A 190 -9.04 -6.98 23.19
C GLY A 190 -8.54 -6.02 22.10
N TYR A 191 -8.69 -4.70 22.32
CA TYR A 191 -8.14 -3.69 21.43
C TYR A 191 -6.62 -3.76 21.35
N GLN A 192 -5.91 -3.82 22.49
CA GLN A 192 -4.45 -3.94 22.51
C GLN A 192 -3.98 -5.22 21.83
N PHE A 193 -4.69 -6.33 22.06
CA PHE A 193 -4.41 -7.59 21.38
C PHE A 193 -4.53 -7.46 19.86
N MET A 194 -5.63 -6.88 19.34
CA MET A 194 -5.79 -6.65 17.90
C MET A 194 -4.70 -5.77 17.32
N LYS A 195 -4.30 -4.72 18.04
CA LYS A 195 -3.21 -3.83 17.64
C LYS A 195 -1.88 -4.57 17.53
N ASP A 196 -1.51 -5.30 18.59
CA ASP A 196 -0.19 -5.91 18.71
C ASP A 196 -0.07 -7.15 17.83
N ALA A 197 -1.07 -8.05 17.89
CA ALA A 197 -1.08 -9.30 17.14
C ALA A 197 -1.47 -9.13 15.66
N GLY A 198 -2.18 -8.07 15.29
CA GLY A 198 -2.50 -7.73 13.89
C GLY A 198 -1.28 -7.32 13.07
N GLY A 199 -0.23 -6.83 13.73
CA GLY A 199 1.06 -6.49 13.12
C GLY A 199 1.14 -5.13 12.44
N TYR A 200 0.00 -4.50 12.12
CA TYR A 200 -0.07 -3.12 11.62
C TYR A 200 -0.86 -2.25 12.59
N ASP A 201 -0.32 -1.09 12.93
CA ASP A 201 -1.06 -0.08 13.69
C ASP A 201 -2.26 0.47 12.89
N ALA A 202 -2.13 0.51 11.56
CA ALA A 202 -3.19 0.93 10.64
C ALA A 202 -4.46 0.09 10.75
N ASN A 203 -4.36 -1.20 11.05
CA ASN A 203 -5.53 -2.10 11.17
C ASN A 203 -6.53 -1.69 12.27
N VAL A 204 -6.09 -0.91 13.24
CA VAL A 204 -6.90 -0.43 14.36
C VAL A 204 -6.82 1.09 14.52
N ALA A 205 -6.24 1.81 13.56
CA ALA A 205 -6.13 3.26 13.56
C ALA A 205 -7.52 3.92 13.48
N ASN A 206 -7.59 5.18 13.84
CA ASN A 206 -8.84 5.94 13.79
C ASN A 206 -9.17 6.44 12.38
N ALA A 207 -8.99 5.58 11.38
CA ALA A 207 -9.49 5.76 10.03
C ALA A 207 -11.02 5.58 9.97
N SER A 208 -11.65 5.76 8.82
CA SER A 208 -13.09 5.58 8.68
C SER A 208 -13.50 4.13 8.97
N ALA A 209 -14.48 3.93 9.85
CA ALA A 209 -15.01 2.61 10.14
C ALA A 209 -15.60 1.91 8.90
N VAL A 210 -16.10 2.65 7.93
CA VAL A 210 -16.68 2.11 6.69
C VAL A 210 -15.68 1.28 5.90
N THR A 211 -14.43 1.73 5.81
CA THR A 211 -13.39 1.05 5.01
C THR A 211 -12.58 0.04 5.81
N GLN A 212 -12.55 0.15 7.12
CA GLN A 212 -11.82 -0.78 7.99
C GLN A 212 -12.62 -2.03 8.37
N LEU A 213 -13.94 -1.91 8.53
CA LEU A 213 -14.80 -3.03 8.93
C LEU A 213 -14.79 -4.20 7.92
N PRO A 214 -14.78 -3.98 6.58
CA PRO A 214 -14.79 -5.08 5.62
C PRO A 214 -13.43 -5.74 5.40
N ALA A 215 -12.36 -5.29 6.04
CA ALA A 215 -10.99 -5.76 5.79
C ALA A 215 -10.81 -7.24 6.15
N THR A 216 -11.02 -8.11 5.19
CA THR A 216 -10.87 -9.57 5.30
C THR A 216 -9.74 -10.11 4.42
N GLU A 217 -8.81 -9.26 3.99
CA GLU A 217 -7.77 -9.55 3.02
C GLU A 217 -6.71 -10.54 3.53
N TYR A 218 -6.58 -10.69 4.84
CA TYR A 218 -5.50 -11.44 5.49
C TYR A 218 -5.96 -12.78 6.08
N LYS A 219 -7.03 -13.37 5.54
CA LYS A 219 -7.44 -14.73 5.95
C LYS A 219 -6.36 -15.75 5.56
N ASP A 220 -6.26 -16.82 6.33
CA ASP A 220 -5.34 -17.95 6.06
C ASP A 220 -5.48 -18.55 4.66
N THR A 221 -6.66 -18.39 4.04
CA THR A 221 -6.98 -18.88 2.70
C THR A 221 -6.67 -17.90 1.58
N THR A 222 -6.28 -16.66 1.90
CA THR A 222 -6.00 -15.65 0.87
C THR A 222 -4.68 -15.96 0.17
N GLU A 223 -4.76 -16.20 -1.12
CA GLU A 223 -3.59 -16.38 -1.97
C GLU A 223 -3.08 -15.02 -2.44
N PHE A 224 -1.77 -14.83 -2.35
CA PHE A 224 -1.11 -13.63 -2.85
C PHE A 224 -0.14 -13.98 -3.95
N ARG A 225 -0.04 -13.11 -4.94
CA ARG A 225 0.96 -13.19 -5.99
C ARG A 225 1.82 -11.93 -6.04
N THR A 226 3.01 -12.11 -6.58
CA THR A 226 3.94 -11.01 -6.92
C THR A 226 4.47 -11.20 -8.33
N LEU A 227 5.24 -10.25 -8.83
CA LEU A 227 5.92 -10.38 -10.12
C LEU A 227 7.35 -10.92 -9.91
N ALA A 228 7.75 -11.88 -10.75
CA ALA A 228 9.02 -12.59 -10.60
C ALA A 228 10.26 -11.67 -10.69
N LYS A 229 10.13 -10.50 -11.31
CA LYS A 229 11.20 -9.48 -11.40
C LYS A 229 10.92 -8.26 -10.53
N GLY A 230 10.09 -8.43 -9.50
CA GLY A 230 9.63 -7.38 -8.61
C GLY A 230 8.39 -6.64 -9.13
N PHE A 231 7.59 -6.14 -8.20
CA PHE A 231 6.31 -5.51 -8.54
C PHE A 231 6.49 -4.17 -9.29
N GLN A 232 7.65 -3.52 -9.13
CA GLN A 232 8.02 -2.34 -9.94
C GLN A 232 8.10 -2.65 -11.44
N SER A 233 8.26 -3.90 -11.85
CA SER A 233 8.26 -4.29 -13.28
C SER A 233 6.95 -3.94 -13.99
N LEU A 234 5.82 -3.79 -13.27
CA LEU A 234 4.55 -3.35 -13.85
C LEU A 234 4.61 -1.93 -14.39
N PRO A 235 4.87 -0.87 -13.62
CA PRO A 235 4.99 0.49 -14.17
C PRO A 235 6.17 0.64 -15.14
N LEU A 236 7.26 -0.11 -14.97
CA LEU A 236 8.37 -0.12 -15.93
C LEU A 236 7.95 -0.69 -17.29
N ALA A 237 7.17 -1.75 -17.34
CA ALA A 237 6.63 -2.31 -18.60
C ALA A 237 5.66 -1.34 -19.28
N LEU A 238 4.81 -0.68 -18.50
CA LEU A 238 3.86 0.31 -19.01
C LEU A 238 4.60 1.50 -19.65
N VAL A 239 5.57 2.08 -18.98
CA VAL A 239 6.33 3.24 -19.50
C VAL A 239 7.20 2.84 -20.70
N ALA A 240 7.83 1.66 -20.66
CA ALA A 240 8.62 1.17 -21.79
C ALA A 240 7.76 0.94 -23.04
N THR A 241 6.54 0.47 -22.88
CA THR A 241 5.59 0.32 -23.98
C THR A 241 5.10 1.69 -24.46
N PHE A 242 4.73 2.58 -23.55
CA PHE A 242 4.32 3.96 -23.85
C PHE A 242 5.35 4.69 -24.71
N ALA A 243 6.63 4.61 -24.36
CA ALA A 243 7.71 5.25 -25.09
C ALA A 243 7.91 4.71 -26.53
N LYS A 244 7.49 3.46 -26.80
CA LYS A 244 7.64 2.79 -28.10
C LYS A 244 6.41 2.91 -29.02
N LEU A 245 5.25 3.24 -28.46
CA LEU A 245 4.01 3.36 -29.26
C LEU A 245 4.14 4.50 -30.30
N PRO A 246 3.48 4.40 -31.47
CA PRO A 246 3.34 5.52 -32.40
C PRO A 246 2.72 6.74 -31.70
N GLY A 247 3.13 7.94 -32.09
CA GLY A 247 2.58 9.18 -31.52
C GLY A 247 3.25 10.42 -32.08
N GLN A 248 2.69 11.60 -31.79
CA GLN A 248 3.19 12.88 -32.28
C GLN A 248 4.57 13.23 -31.74
N LEU A 249 4.88 12.81 -30.51
CA LEU A 249 6.19 13.05 -29.92
C LEU A 249 7.10 11.83 -30.11
N PRO A 250 8.40 12.02 -30.40
CA PRO A 250 9.40 10.97 -30.31
C PRO A 250 9.43 10.34 -28.91
N GLY A 251 9.76 9.06 -28.80
CA GLY A 251 9.75 8.33 -27.53
C GLY A 251 10.57 8.99 -26.41
N GLN A 252 11.74 9.56 -26.74
CA GLN A 252 12.60 10.29 -25.80
C GLN A 252 12.00 11.62 -25.29
N GLN A 253 11.00 12.15 -25.96
CA GLN A 253 10.29 13.37 -25.55
C GLN A 253 8.99 13.09 -24.81
N ARG A 254 8.70 11.84 -24.47
CA ARG A 254 7.46 11.44 -23.79
C ARG A 254 7.61 11.22 -22.30
N VAL A 255 8.83 10.98 -21.83
CA VAL A 255 9.10 10.70 -20.42
C VAL A 255 10.15 11.65 -19.89
N HIS A 256 9.75 12.52 -18.99
CA HIS A 256 10.59 13.56 -18.40
C HIS A 256 10.80 13.23 -16.93
N MET A 257 11.99 12.75 -16.60
CA MET A 257 12.42 12.47 -15.24
C MET A 257 12.98 13.72 -14.58
N ASN A 258 13.04 13.74 -13.24
CA ASN A 258 13.60 14.84 -12.47
C ASN A 258 12.88 16.18 -12.73
N GLN A 259 11.54 16.14 -12.79
CA GLN A 259 10.68 17.30 -13.05
C GLN A 259 9.57 17.37 -11.99
N ARG A 260 9.72 18.24 -10.99
CA ARG A 260 8.72 18.49 -9.97
C ARG A 260 7.75 19.58 -10.41
N LEU A 261 6.48 19.26 -10.52
CA LEU A 261 5.43 20.26 -10.75
C LEU A 261 5.28 21.17 -9.53
N THR A 262 5.46 22.47 -9.71
CA THR A 262 5.39 23.48 -8.66
C THR A 262 4.18 24.37 -8.74
N ALA A 263 3.72 24.71 -9.97
CA ALA A 263 2.58 25.56 -10.15
C ALA A 263 1.79 25.22 -11.43
N ILE A 264 0.49 25.55 -11.43
CA ILE A 264 -0.39 25.47 -12.60
C ILE A 264 -1.09 26.81 -12.76
N HIS A 265 -0.79 27.50 -13.86
CA HIS A 265 -1.48 28.74 -14.26
C HIS A 265 -2.45 28.47 -15.40
N TYR A 266 -3.49 29.27 -15.51
CA TYR A 266 -4.54 29.13 -16.51
C TYR A 266 -4.74 30.41 -17.32
N ALA A 267 -4.72 30.26 -18.65
CA ALA A 267 -4.98 31.32 -19.62
C ALA A 267 -6.19 30.94 -20.48
N ARG A 268 -7.36 31.51 -20.18
CA ARG A 268 -8.67 31.10 -20.71
C ARG A 268 -8.75 30.98 -22.23
N ASP A 269 -8.14 31.91 -22.96
CA ASP A 269 -8.35 32.06 -24.40
C ASP A 269 -7.17 31.48 -25.22
N ALA A 270 -6.33 30.64 -24.60
CA ALA A 270 -5.21 30.01 -25.26
C ALA A 270 -5.57 28.61 -25.76
N ASP A 271 -4.97 28.18 -26.91
CA ASP A 271 -5.12 26.82 -27.45
C ASP A 271 -4.65 25.74 -26.46
N PHE A 272 -3.63 26.09 -25.67
CA PHE A 272 -3.10 25.29 -24.56
C PHE A 272 -3.26 26.10 -23.27
N PRO A 273 -4.41 26.02 -22.60
CA PRO A 273 -4.77 26.96 -21.54
C PRO A 273 -4.00 26.78 -20.24
N TYR A 274 -3.39 25.59 -20.02
CA TYR A 274 -2.65 25.33 -18.79
C TYR A 274 -1.15 25.51 -19.01
N ARG A 275 -0.52 26.26 -18.11
CA ARG A 275 0.94 26.41 -18.01
C ARG A 275 1.42 25.70 -16.76
N LEU A 276 2.11 24.60 -16.93
CA LEU A 276 2.71 23.80 -15.88
C LEU A 276 4.13 24.26 -15.65
N HIS A 277 4.43 24.70 -14.44
CA HIS A 277 5.77 25.12 -14.03
C HIS A 277 6.47 23.96 -13.33
N PHE A 278 7.58 23.55 -13.88
CA PHE A 278 8.41 22.49 -13.34
C PHE A 278 9.70 23.03 -12.79
N GLN A 279 10.11 22.52 -11.66
CA GLN A 279 11.43 22.66 -11.07
C GLN A 279 12.24 21.40 -11.35
N ALA A 280 13.43 21.54 -11.91
CA ALA A 280 14.33 20.40 -12.07
C ALA A 280 14.76 19.88 -10.70
N THR A 281 14.93 18.57 -10.60
CA THR A 281 15.33 17.89 -9.39
C THR A 281 16.55 17.02 -9.60
N THR A 282 17.17 16.59 -8.52
CA THR A 282 18.23 15.57 -8.51
C THR A 282 17.98 14.62 -7.36
N THR A 283 18.26 13.35 -7.57
CA THR A 283 18.14 12.31 -6.54
C THR A 283 19.55 11.91 -6.07
N VAL A 284 19.79 12.06 -4.79
CA VAL A 284 21.06 11.67 -4.13
C VAL A 284 20.72 10.88 -2.88
N ASP A 285 21.34 9.73 -2.71
CA ASP A 285 21.13 8.83 -1.57
C ASP A 285 19.63 8.56 -1.26
N GLY A 286 18.83 8.46 -2.34
CA GLY A 286 17.39 8.21 -2.27
C GLY A 286 16.50 9.39 -1.92
N GLY A 287 17.08 10.53 -1.56
CA GLY A 287 16.37 11.79 -1.41
C GLY A 287 16.33 12.58 -2.72
N THR A 288 15.17 13.06 -3.13
CA THR A 288 15.01 13.92 -4.31
C THR A 288 14.86 15.36 -3.87
N HIS A 289 15.73 16.22 -4.38
CA HIS A 289 15.84 17.63 -4.01
C HIS A 289 15.78 18.52 -5.25
N ASP A 290 15.34 19.75 -5.07
CA ASP A 290 15.34 20.74 -6.15
C ASP A 290 16.76 21.02 -6.65
N SER A 291 16.89 21.14 -7.95
CA SER A 291 18.10 21.63 -8.63
C SER A 291 17.79 22.86 -9.49
N GLY A 292 18.79 23.56 -9.98
CA GLY A 292 18.68 24.94 -10.47
C GLY A 292 17.88 25.20 -11.75
N GLY A 293 17.31 24.19 -12.41
CA GLY A 293 16.60 24.36 -13.69
C GLY A 293 15.10 24.55 -13.53
N GLN A 294 14.51 25.40 -14.36
CA GLN A 294 13.04 25.56 -14.46
C GLN A 294 12.58 25.35 -15.90
N ALA A 295 11.39 24.76 -16.07
CA ALA A 295 10.76 24.58 -17.35
C ALA A 295 9.27 24.92 -17.27
N VAL A 296 8.72 25.39 -18.39
CA VAL A 296 7.28 25.61 -18.55
C VAL A 296 6.79 24.74 -19.68
N VAL A 297 5.72 24.00 -19.41
CA VAL A 297 5.02 23.14 -20.37
C VAL A 297 3.59 23.63 -20.50
N LYS A 298 3.08 23.70 -21.72
CA LYS A 298 1.70 24.05 -21.99
C LYS A 298 0.88 22.79 -22.25
N ALA A 299 -0.34 22.73 -21.75
CA ALA A 299 -1.20 21.57 -21.94
C ALA A 299 -2.68 21.96 -22.15
N ARG A 300 -3.42 21.06 -22.85
CA ARG A 300 -4.89 21.13 -22.95
C ARG A 300 -5.58 20.43 -21.81
N LYS A 301 -5.00 19.31 -21.34
CA LYS A 301 -5.50 18.49 -20.23
C LYS A 301 -4.37 18.08 -19.32
N ILE A 302 -4.67 17.92 -18.04
CA ILE A 302 -3.70 17.53 -17.01
C ILE A 302 -4.24 16.33 -16.23
N ILE A 303 -3.43 15.28 -16.09
CA ILE A 303 -3.69 14.17 -15.17
C ILE A 303 -2.65 14.25 -14.05
N LEU A 304 -3.11 14.48 -12.83
CA LEU A 304 -2.31 14.51 -11.61
C LEU A 304 -2.35 13.12 -10.95
N ALA A 305 -1.30 12.34 -11.17
CA ALA A 305 -1.17 10.96 -10.69
C ALA A 305 -0.25 10.91 -9.45
N MET A 306 -0.61 11.62 -8.39
CA MET A 306 0.26 11.84 -7.24
C MET A 306 -0.50 11.73 -5.90
N PRO A 307 0.22 11.51 -4.78
CA PRO A 307 -0.39 11.42 -3.46
C PRO A 307 -0.94 12.77 -2.98
N ARG A 308 -1.77 12.72 -1.94
CA ARG A 308 -2.44 13.90 -1.37
C ARG A 308 -1.47 15.07 -1.14
N ARG A 309 -0.36 14.84 -0.44
CA ARG A 309 0.56 15.91 -0.04
C ARG A 309 1.22 16.59 -1.25
N ALA A 310 1.52 15.84 -2.29
CA ALA A 310 2.05 16.41 -3.53
C ALA A 310 1.04 17.34 -4.22
N LEU A 311 -0.27 17.01 -4.17
CA LEU A 311 -1.33 17.88 -4.69
C LEU A 311 -1.43 19.18 -3.88
N GLU A 312 -1.36 19.10 -2.54
CA GLU A 312 -1.44 20.26 -1.64
C GLU A 312 -0.28 21.27 -1.82
N LEU A 313 0.83 20.83 -2.37
CA LEU A 313 2.04 21.65 -2.58
C LEU A 313 2.10 22.33 -3.95
N ILE A 314 1.11 22.10 -4.83
CA ILE A 314 1.03 22.78 -6.12
C ILE A 314 0.45 24.19 -5.91
N ASP A 315 1.22 25.21 -6.29
CA ASP A 315 0.72 26.59 -6.31
C ASP A 315 -0.25 26.77 -7.49
N SER A 316 -1.54 26.84 -7.18
CA SER A 316 -2.57 27.04 -8.17
C SER A 316 -3.88 27.50 -7.55
N PRO A 317 -4.56 28.49 -8.16
CA PRO A 317 -5.87 28.92 -7.71
C PRO A 317 -6.94 27.80 -7.76
N PHE A 318 -6.72 26.75 -8.52
CA PHE A 318 -7.63 25.60 -8.61
C PHE A 318 -7.79 24.88 -7.27
N PHE A 319 -6.73 24.79 -6.47
CA PHE A 319 -6.75 24.15 -5.15
C PHE A 319 -7.39 25.03 -4.06
N SER A 320 -7.79 26.27 -4.42
CA SER A 320 -8.60 27.15 -3.56
C SER A 320 -10.11 26.95 -3.76
N ASP A 321 -10.55 26.12 -4.72
CA ASP A 321 -11.95 25.72 -4.83
C ASP A 321 -12.45 25.15 -3.48
N PRO A 322 -13.57 25.63 -2.92
CA PRO A 322 -14.01 25.25 -1.59
C PRO A 322 -14.21 23.73 -1.43
N TRP A 323 -14.86 23.09 -2.41
CA TRP A 323 -15.10 21.65 -2.34
C TRP A 323 -13.79 20.86 -2.39
N LEU A 324 -12.89 21.21 -3.32
CA LEU A 324 -11.60 20.53 -3.45
C LEU A 324 -10.75 20.71 -2.19
N LYS A 325 -10.66 21.92 -1.68
CA LYS A 325 -9.92 22.23 -0.45
C LYS A 325 -10.43 21.42 0.74
N ASP A 326 -11.75 21.34 0.93
CA ASP A 326 -12.36 20.60 2.03
C ASP A 326 -12.16 19.07 1.89
N ASN A 327 -12.11 18.55 0.66
CA ASN A 327 -12.05 17.12 0.40
C ASN A 327 -10.65 16.57 0.09
N LEU A 328 -9.65 17.40 -0.23
CA LEU A 328 -8.26 16.96 -0.28
C LEU A 328 -7.82 16.34 1.04
N GLY A 329 -8.26 16.93 2.16
CA GLY A 329 -7.98 16.46 3.51
C GLY A 329 -8.76 15.22 3.96
N SER A 330 -9.60 14.61 3.11
CA SER A 330 -10.46 13.46 3.45
C SER A 330 -9.70 12.16 3.70
N VAL A 331 -8.43 12.11 3.39
CA VAL A 331 -7.57 10.92 3.56
C VAL A 331 -6.40 11.21 4.49
N LEU A 332 -5.97 10.19 5.23
CA LEU A 332 -4.74 10.16 6.02
C LEU A 332 -3.61 9.61 5.15
N MET A 333 -2.41 10.12 5.30
CA MET A 333 -1.20 9.46 4.81
C MET A 333 -0.57 8.66 5.94
N GLN A 334 -0.37 7.37 5.74
CA GLN A 334 0.25 6.47 6.70
C GLN A 334 1.71 6.23 6.34
N SER A 335 2.59 6.36 7.32
CA SER A 335 4.00 6.04 7.15
C SER A 335 4.23 4.53 7.20
N ALA A 336 5.28 4.07 6.53
CA ALA A 336 5.69 2.67 6.53
C ALA A 336 7.21 2.55 6.49
N PHE A 337 7.71 1.45 7.04
CA PHE A 337 9.14 1.14 7.04
C PHE A 337 9.34 -0.35 6.75
N LYS A 338 10.34 -0.67 5.93
CA LYS A 338 10.78 -2.03 5.68
C LYS A 338 12.29 -2.13 5.75
N LEU A 339 12.79 -3.20 6.40
CA LEU A 339 14.20 -3.56 6.45
C LEU A 339 14.36 -5.01 6.02
N PHE A 340 15.25 -5.25 5.06
CA PHE A 340 15.60 -6.57 4.58
C PHE A 340 17.05 -6.90 4.94
N LEU A 341 17.26 -8.16 5.35
CA LEU A 341 18.58 -8.72 5.66
C LEU A 341 18.80 -9.96 4.80
N ALA A 342 19.92 -10.03 4.10
CA ALA A 342 20.29 -11.18 3.29
C ALA A 342 21.30 -12.06 4.01
N TYR A 343 21.07 -13.39 3.97
CA TYR A 343 21.87 -14.39 4.63
C TYR A 343 22.33 -15.46 3.63
N GLU A 344 23.49 -16.06 3.86
CA GLU A 344 23.99 -17.18 3.05
C GLU A 344 23.12 -18.43 3.16
N GLN A 345 22.37 -18.56 4.28
CA GLN A 345 21.48 -19.69 4.54
C GLN A 345 20.21 -19.22 5.28
N PRO A 346 19.06 -19.86 5.03
CA PRO A 346 17.79 -19.56 5.70
C PRO A 346 17.76 -20.20 7.11
N TRP A 347 18.49 -19.63 8.07
CA TRP A 347 18.63 -20.14 9.44
C TRP A 347 17.28 -20.41 10.14
N TRP A 348 16.24 -19.64 9.80
CA TRP A 348 14.89 -19.77 10.37
C TRP A 348 14.19 -21.09 10.00
N ARG A 349 14.66 -21.81 8.97
CA ARG A 349 14.10 -23.09 8.57
C ARG A 349 14.33 -24.20 9.58
N ALA A 350 15.42 -24.14 10.32
CA ALA A 350 15.67 -25.05 11.43
C ALA A 350 14.58 -24.94 12.53
N LEU A 351 13.87 -23.81 12.59
CA LEU A 351 12.77 -23.57 13.52
C LEU A 351 11.39 -23.98 12.95
N GLY A 352 11.36 -24.58 11.75
CA GLY A 352 10.13 -24.94 11.04
C GLY A 352 9.39 -23.73 10.43
N LEU A 353 10.10 -22.62 10.21
CA LEU A 353 9.55 -21.40 9.59
C LEU A 353 9.91 -21.41 8.10
N VAL A 354 8.90 -21.40 7.23
CA VAL A 354 9.11 -21.57 5.78
C VAL A 354 8.65 -20.37 4.99
N ALA A 355 7.47 -19.85 5.30
CA ALA A 355 6.84 -18.74 4.60
C ALA A 355 5.88 -18.01 5.56
N GLY A 356 5.33 -16.88 5.12
CA GLY A 356 4.44 -16.05 5.94
C GLY A 356 5.20 -15.11 6.85
N ARG A 357 4.54 -14.69 7.93
CA ARG A 357 5.08 -13.68 8.85
C ARG A 357 5.04 -14.13 10.30
N SER A 358 6.03 -13.73 11.05
CA SER A 358 5.97 -13.69 12.51
C SER A 358 5.67 -12.27 12.98
N VAL A 359 4.99 -12.12 14.11
CA VAL A 359 4.49 -10.83 14.59
C VAL A 359 4.94 -10.59 16.03
N THR A 360 5.23 -9.32 16.35
CA THR A 360 5.66 -8.90 17.69
C THR A 360 5.21 -7.47 17.99
N ASP A 361 5.13 -7.16 19.27
CA ASP A 361 4.97 -5.80 19.80
C ASP A 361 6.31 -5.02 19.87
N LEU A 362 7.43 -5.67 19.58
CA LEU A 362 8.72 -4.99 19.41
C LEU A 362 8.72 -4.11 18.16
N PRO A 363 9.58 -3.08 18.06
CA PRO A 363 9.65 -2.17 16.91
C PRO A 363 9.82 -2.80 15.53
N VAL A 364 10.32 -4.03 15.39
CA VAL A 364 10.33 -4.77 14.12
C VAL A 364 8.94 -5.13 13.62
N ARG A 365 7.97 -5.22 14.48
CA ARG A 365 6.54 -5.52 14.26
C ARG A 365 6.28 -6.82 13.50
N GLN A 366 6.69 -6.92 12.25
CA GLN A 366 6.47 -8.09 11.40
C GLN A 366 7.76 -8.53 10.75
N ILE A 367 8.00 -9.84 10.74
CA ILE A 367 9.15 -10.48 10.13
C ILE A 367 8.65 -11.47 9.09
N TYR A 368 9.02 -11.30 7.80
CA TYR A 368 8.59 -12.16 6.70
C TYR A 368 9.73 -13.04 6.18
N TYR A 369 9.43 -14.29 5.92
CA TYR A 369 10.35 -15.30 5.41
C TYR A 369 10.24 -15.37 3.89
N MET A 370 11.15 -14.69 3.18
CA MET A 370 11.04 -14.48 1.73
C MET A 370 11.56 -15.63 0.87
N GLY A 371 12.19 -16.65 1.49
CA GLY A 371 12.71 -17.82 0.78
C GLY A 371 14.17 -17.70 0.35
N THR A 372 14.58 -18.61 -0.54
CA THR A 372 15.96 -18.75 -1.02
C THR A 372 16.05 -18.65 -2.52
N GLU A 373 17.26 -18.32 -3.03
CA GLU A 373 17.49 -18.18 -4.46
C GLU A 373 17.24 -19.48 -5.24
N CYS A 374 17.70 -20.62 -4.72
CA CYS A 374 17.52 -21.92 -5.39
C CYS A 374 16.05 -22.42 -5.47
N GLU A 375 15.15 -21.81 -4.71
CA GLU A 375 13.70 -22.13 -4.76
C GLU A 375 12.97 -21.36 -5.86
N GLN A 376 13.59 -20.31 -6.38
CA GLN A 376 12.97 -19.48 -7.40
C GLN A 376 13.11 -20.15 -8.78
N LYS A 377 12.11 -19.98 -9.62
CA LYS A 377 12.16 -20.47 -11.00
C LYS A 377 13.32 -19.81 -11.74
N GLY A 378 14.27 -20.62 -12.19
CA GLY A 378 15.49 -20.16 -12.84
C GLY A 378 16.51 -19.55 -11.86
N GLY A 379 16.36 -19.83 -10.56
CA GLY A 379 17.27 -19.39 -9.52
C GLY A 379 18.62 -20.11 -9.56
N GLU A 380 19.62 -19.47 -9.02
CA GLU A 380 20.95 -20.06 -8.86
C GLU A 380 20.95 -21.15 -7.77
N PRO A 381 21.83 -22.18 -7.85
CA PRO A 381 21.84 -23.28 -6.90
C PRO A 381 22.47 -22.88 -5.55
N THR A 382 22.10 -21.76 -5.00
CA THR A 382 22.58 -21.24 -3.71
C THR A 382 21.43 -21.15 -2.70
N LEU A 383 21.76 -21.28 -1.43
CA LEU A 383 20.83 -21.08 -0.33
C LEU A 383 20.74 -19.61 0.11
N ASN A 384 21.41 -18.69 -0.61
CA ASN A 384 21.26 -17.27 -0.33
C ASN A 384 19.79 -16.92 -0.16
N SER A 385 19.48 -16.27 0.94
CA SER A 385 18.13 -16.14 1.42
C SER A 385 17.83 -14.71 1.88
N LEU A 386 16.57 -14.34 1.84
CA LEU A 386 16.10 -13.02 2.21
C LEU A 386 15.12 -13.10 3.37
N LEU A 387 15.37 -12.29 4.38
CA LEU A 387 14.47 -12.03 5.49
C LEU A 387 14.04 -10.59 5.43
N MET A 388 12.73 -10.31 5.37
CA MET A 388 12.23 -8.98 5.74
C MET A 388 12.23 -8.93 7.26
N ALA A 389 13.29 -8.38 7.84
CA ALA A 389 13.52 -8.37 9.28
C ALA A 389 12.60 -7.40 10.02
N SER A 390 12.07 -6.40 9.31
CA SER A 390 11.06 -5.50 9.85
C SER A 390 10.12 -5.06 8.74
N TYR A 391 8.82 -5.11 9.03
CA TYR A 391 7.79 -4.34 8.35
C TYR A 391 6.89 -3.74 9.41
N ASN A 392 6.88 -2.43 9.46
CA ASN A 392 6.14 -1.68 10.45
C ASN A 392 5.54 -0.41 9.84
N ASP A 393 4.67 0.22 10.59
CA ASP A 393 3.95 1.41 10.18
C ASP A 393 3.74 2.38 11.35
N ILE A 394 3.26 3.55 11.04
CA ILE A 394 2.80 4.62 11.92
C ILE A 394 3.68 4.80 13.16
N GLY A 395 3.36 4.11 14.25
CA GLY A 395 3.92 4.36 15.58
C GLY A 395 5.38 3.98 15.72
N THR A 396 5.87 3.00 14.98
CA THR A 396 7.24 2.48 15.08
C THR A 396 8.20 3.04 14.02
N VAL A 397 7.68 3.69 12.97
CA VAL A 397 8.53 4.31 11.93
C VAL A 397 9.52 5.33 12.51
N PRO A 398 9.14 6.24 13.42
CA PRO A 398 10.08 7.19 14.04
C PRO A 398 11.22 6.52 14.81
N PHE A 399 10.98 5.34 15.42
CA PHE A 399 12.04 4.57 16.09
C PHE A 399 13.16 4.21 15.10
N TRP A 400 12.79 3.66 13.92
CA TRP A 400 13.75 3.28 12.89
C TRP A 400 14.43 4.47 12.25
N LYS A 401 13.71 5.57 12.06
CA LYS A 401 14.26 6.83 11.57
C LYS A 401 15.38 7.36 12.48
N GLY A 402 15.23 7.22 13.78
CA GLY A 402 16.25 7.57 14.75
C GLY A 402 17.57 6.78 14.61
N LEU A 403 17.54 5.65 13.88
CA LEU A 403 18.71 4.79 13.64
C LEU A 403 19.35 4.98 12.24
N GLU A 404 18.86 5.92 11.44
CA GLU A 404 19.41 6.18 10.09
C GLU A 404 20.84 6.75 10.11
N GLY A 405 21.17 7.49 11.14
CA GLY A 405 22.52 8.07 11.31
C GLY A 405 23.55 7.07 11.80
N GLY A 406 24.84 7.40 11.64
CA GLY A 406 25.94 6.62 12.18
C GLY A 406 26.78 5.92 11.11
N ALA A 407 27.60 4.95 11.56
CA ALA A 407 28.46 4.18 10.65
C ALA A 407 27.62 3.33 9.70
N PRO A 408 27.91 3.32 8.40
CA PRO A 408 27.21 2.47 7.45
C PRO A 408 27.46 1.00 7.75
N PHE A 409 26.45 0.16 7.58
CA PHE A 409 26.59 -1.28 7.66
C PHE A 409 27.49 -1.76 6.53
N VAL A 410 28.56 -2.46 6.90
CA VAL A 410 29.48 -3.08 5.96
C VAL A 410 29.18 -4.59 5.91
N GLY A 411 28.56 -5.01 4.81
CA GLY A 411 28.34 -6.43 4.53
C GLY A 411 29.63 -7.17 4.17
N HIS A 412 29.50 -8.43 3.79
CA HIS A 412 30.60 -9.22 3.25
C HIS A 412 30.16 -9.92 1.97
N THR A 413 31.13 -10.37 1.16
CA THR A 413 30.83 -11.20 0.00
C THR A 413 30.48 -12.60 0.47
N PRO A 414 29.32 -13.16 0.13
CA PRO A 414 28.98 -14.54 0.45
C PRO A 414 30.03 -15.50 -0.08
N SER A 415 30.34 -16.55 0.69
CA SER A 415 31.38 -17.54 0.36
C SER A 415 31.14 -18.22 -1.00
N ASN A 416 29.89 -18.47 -1.35
CA ASN A 416 29.46 -19.06 -2.61
C ASN A 416 29.53 -18.12 -3.83
N LEU A 417 29.69 -16.82 -3.61
CA LEU A 417 29.81 -15.81 -4.67
C LEU A 417 31.26 -15.38 -4.92
N ALA A 418 32.19 -15.75 -4.06
CA ALA A 418 33.60 -15.34 -4.14
C ALA A 418 34.28 -15.66 -5.49
N GLY A 419 33.78 -16.65 -6.24
CA GLY A 419 34.27 -17.01 -7.58
C GLY A 419 33.57 -16.29 -8.73
N LEU A 420 32.39 -15.73 -8.51
CA LEU A 420 31.54 -15.09 -9.53
C LEU A 420 31.78 -13.58 -9.61
N LEU A 421 32.13 -12.94 -8.50
CA LEU A 421 32.25 -11.49 -8.37
C LEU A 421 33.71 -11.03 -8.45
N LYS A 422 34.36 -11.28 -9.58
CA LYS A 422 35.79 -10.90 -9.74
C LYS A 422 36.03 -9.39 -9.89
N THR A 423 35.04 -8.53 -9.99
CA THR A 423 35.28 -7.16 -10.49
C THR A 423 34.46 -6.02 -9.86
N GLU A 424 33.47 -6.25 -9.00
CA GLU A 424 32.76 -5.13 -8.38
C GLU A 424 32.50 -5.35 -6.87
N PRO A 425 32.69 -4.33 -6.04
CA PRO A 425 32.29 -4.42 -4.64
C PRO A 425 30.78 -4.65 -4.57
N VAL A 426 30.38 -5.71 -3.84
CA VAL A 426 29.00 -6.12 -3.61
C VAL A 426 28.34 -5.19 -2.56
N VAL A 427 28.52 -3.90 -2.74
CA VAL A 427 27.71 -2.93 -2.01
C VAL A 427 26.53 -2.67 -2.93
N PRO A 428 25.29 -3.07 -2.56
CA PRO A 428 24.15 -2.57 -3.27
C PRO A 428 24.27 -1.05 -3.22
N ARG A 429 24.30 -0.38 -4.34
CA ARG A 429 24.05 1.05 -4.41
C ARG A 429 22.57 1.25 -4.07
N THR A 430 22.25 0.97 -2.81
CA THR A 430 20.94 1.30 -2.30
C THR A 430 20.95 2.80 -2.10
N GLN A 431 19.92 3.43 -2.56
CA GLN A 431 19.68 4.86 -2.36
C GLN A 431 19.65 5.23 -0.87
N PHE A 432 19.66 4.25 0.02
CA PHE A 432 19.65 4.41 1.47
C PHE A 432 20.74 3.55 2.08
N THR A 433 21.72 4.18 2.64
CA THR A 433 22.77 3.48 3.39
C THR A 433 22.19 3.00 4.71
N VAL A 434 22.06 1.67 4.86
CA VAL A 434 21.65 1.08 6.14
C VAL A 434 22.75 1.32 7.16
N SER A 435 22.42 1.84 8.35
CA SER A 435 23.38 1.99 9.43
C SER A 435 23.70 0.64 10.11
N ASP A 436 24.90 0.48 10.62
CA ASP A 436 25.30 -0.70 11.40
C ASP A 436 24.41 -0.87 12.64
N GLU A 437 24.04 0.25 13.27
CA GLU A 437 23.14 0.26 14.42
C GLU A 437 21.74 -0.25 14.08
N MET A 438 21.18 0.13 12.92
CA MET A 438 19.87 -0.36 12.45
C MET A 438 19.89 -1.88 12.28
N VAL A 439 20.94 -2.43 11.66
CA VAL A 439 21.10 -3.90 11.49
C VAL A 439 21.26 -4.56 12.86
N ARG A 440 22.10 -4.03 13.73
CA ARG A 440 22.34 -4.57 15.08
C ARG A 440 21.04 -4.63 15.90
N VAL A 441 20.27 -3.55 15.92
CA VAL A 441 19.00 -3.47 16.66
C VAL A 441 17.95 -4.41 16.06
N ALA A 442 17.89 -4.51 14.74
CA ALA A 442 17.01 -5.48 14.08
C ALA A 442 17.36 -6.91 14.43
N GLN A 443 18.66 -7.29 14.34
CA GLN A 443 19.11 -8.63 14.70
C GLN A 443 18.82 -8.96 16.17
N MET A 444 19.05 -8.01 17.09
CA MET A 444 18.72 -8.19 18.51
C MET A 444 17.25 -8.54 18.72
N GLN A 445 16.33 -7.81 18.07
CA GLN A 445 14.89 -8.08 18.20
C GLN A 445 14.49 -9.37 17.49
N VAL A 446 15.03 -9.65 16.31
CA VAL A 446 14.80 -10.90 15.59
C VAL A 446 15.31 -12.10 16.41
N THR A 447 16.48 -12.00 17.04
CA THR A 447 17.01 -13.00 17.98
C THR A 447 16.02 -13.28 19.13
N GLN A 448 15.48 -12.22 19.72
CA GLN A 448 14.52 -12.29 20.82
C GLN A 448 13.22 -12.98 20.38
N VAL A 449 12.66 -12.62 19.19
CA VAL A 449 11.44 -13.25 18.67
C VAL A 449 11.63 -14.74 18.42
N HIS A 450 12.81 -15.16 17.92
CA HIS A 450 13.08 -16.53 17.49
C HIS A 450 13.72 -17.42 18.56
N ASP A 451 13.97 -16.92 19.76
CA ASP A 451 14.63 -17.64 20.86
C ASP A 451 16.01 -18.19 20.47
N GLN A 452 16.77 -17.37 19.82
CA GLN A 452 18.14 -17.73 19.45
C GLN A 452 19.13 -17.06 20.39
N VAL A 453 20.28 -17.66 20.59
CA VAL A 453 21.39 -17.05 21.36
C VAL A 453 22.11 -16.04 20.48
N GLU A 454 22.32 -16.41 19.21
CA GLU A 454 23.01 -15.62 18.22
C GLU A 454 22.48 -15.94 16.83
N LEU A 455 22.38 -14.93 15.96
CA LEU A 455 22.06 -15.11 14.54
C LEU A 455 23.31 -14.95 13.67
N PRO A 456 23.38 -15.63 12.52
CA PRO A 456 24.44 -15.35 11.57
C PRO A 456 24.40 -13.88 11.15
N ARG A 457 25.59 -13.31 10.91
CA ARG A 457 25.67 -11.93 10.40
C ARG A 457 25.11 -11.89 8.98
N PRO A 458 24.20 -10.96 8.65
CA PRO A 458 23.75 -10.78 7.29
C PRO A 458 24.89 -10.28 6.40
N TYR A 459 24.96 -10.75 5.17
CA TYR A 459 26.00 -10.31 4.24
C TYR A 459 25.61 -9.01 3.50
N SER A 460 24.31 -8.70 3.46
CA SER A 460 23.80 -7.46 2.85
C SER A 460 22.50 -7.03 3.53
N ALA A 461 22.18 -5.75 3.45
CA ALA A 461 20.97 -5.18 4.01
C ALA A 461 20.46 -4.04 3.13
N VAL A 462 19.15 -3.82 3.13
CA VAL A 462 18.48 -2.68 2.50
C VAL A 462 17.25 -2.28 3.28
N TYR A 463 16.98 -1.00 3.38
CA TYR A 463 15.75 -0.48 3.97
C TYR A 463 15.12 0.62 3.12
N HIS A 464 13.88 0.93 3.42
CA HIS A 464 13.20 2.14 2.93
C HIS A 464 12.15 2.60 3.92
N ALA A 465 12.17 3.90 4.21
CA ALA A 465 11.15 4.58 5.01
C ALA A 465 10.24 5.41 4.09
N TRP A 466 8.96 5.11 4.11
CA TRP A 466 7.93 5.84 3.38
C TRP A 466 7.31 6.90 4.30
N ASP A 467 8.11 7.89 4.69
CA ASP A 467 7.70 8.97 5.61
C ASP A 467 8.39 10.30 5.32
N ALA A 468 9.25 10.33 4.28
CA ALA A 468 10.08 11.49 3.98
C ALA A 468 9.24 12.70 3.53
N ASP A 469 9.42 13.82 4.19
CA ASP A 469 8.84 15.09 3.79
C ASP A 469 9.40 15.55 2.43
N PRO A 470 8.59 16.25 1.64
CA PRO A 470 7.18 16.59 1.86
C PRO A 470 6.19 15.55 1.30
N TYR A 471 6.65 14.53 0.58
CA TYR A 471 5.79 13.64 -0.21
C TYR A 471 5.59 12.26 0.40
N GLY A 472 6.17 12.01 1.58
CA GLY A 472 6.19 10.71 2.24
C GLY A 472 4.83 10.07 2.45
N GLY A 473 4.88 8.81 2.83
CA GLY A 473 3.70 7.97 3.08
C GLY A 473 3.66 6.72 2.22
N GLY A 474 3.40 5.58 2.87
CA GLY A 474 3.29 4.26 2.23
C GLY A 474 1.95 4.11 1.52
N TRP A 475 0.87 4.54 2.16
CA TRP A 475 -0.49 4.47 1.62
C TRP A 475 -1.40 5.53 2.26
N HIS A 476 -2.67 5.55 1.82
CA HIS A 476 -3.70 6.42 2.40
C HIS A 476 -4.80 5.60 3.05
N GLU A 477 -5.52 6.22 3.97
CA GLU A 477 -6.74 5.71 4.59
C GLU A 477 -7.77 6.83 4.67
N TRP A 478 -9.05 6.48 4.44
CA TRP A 478 -10.15 7.43 4.58
C TRP A 478 -10.31 7.89 6.02
N LYS A 479 -10.55 9.16 6.20
CA LYS A 479 -10.96 9.71 7.51
C LYS A 479 -12.44 9.50 7.76
N ALA A 480 -12.82 9.39 9.04
CA ALA A 480 -14.21 9.55 9.45
C ALA A 480 -14.75 10.96 9.10
N ASN A 481 -16.05 11.11 9.08
CA ASN A 481 -16.79 12.33 8.76
C ASN A 481 -16.72 12.78 7.30
N TYR A 482 -16.31 11.94 6.37
CA TYR A 482 -16.36 12.20 4.94
C TYR A 482 -17.30 11.23 4.21
N ARG A 483 -18.04 11.75 3.24
CA ARG A 483 -18.89 10.96 2.34
C ARG A 483 -18.00 10.35 1.24
N ILE A 484 -17.39 9.20 1.58
CA ILE A 484 -16.42 8.49 0.73
C ILE A 484 -17.00 8.20 -0.64
N ASP A 485 -18.27 7.77 -0.71
CA ASP A 485 -19.02 7.50 -1.93
C ASP A 485 -19.09 8.70 -2.88
N GLN A 486 -19.19 9.91 -2.34
CA GLN A 486 -19.22 11.15 -3.12
C GLN A 486 -17.81 11.60 -3.51
N VAL A 487 -16.87 11.52 -2.57
CA VAL A 487 -15.49 11.99 -2.79
C VAL A 487 -14.79 11.13 -3.86
N ILE A 488 -14.90 9.81 -3.82
CA ILE A 488 -14.32 8.92 -4.85
C ILE A 488 -14.77 9.32 -6.25
N CYS A 489 -16.05 9.61 -6.45
CA CYS A 489 -16.58 9.96 -7.76
C CYS A 489 -16.08 11.31 -8.24
N ARG A 490 -16.21 12.34 -7.40
CA ARG A 490 -15.93 13.72 -7.80
C ARG A 490 -14.44 14.04 -7.83
N MET A 491 -13.62 13.46 -6.96
CA MET A 491 -12.19 13.75 -6.89
C MET A 491 -11.44 13.44 -8.19
N ARG A 492 -11.94 12.53 -9.01
CA ARG A 492 -11.37 12.21 -10.34
C ARG A 492 -11.42 13.39 -11.31
N HIS A 493 -12.43 14.25 -11.19
CA HIS A 493 -12.61 15.49 -11.96
C HIS A 493 -13.24 16.56 -11.04
N PRO A 494 -12.45 17.11 -10.11
CA PRO A 494 -13.00 17.92 -9.01
C PRO A 494 -13.58 19.27 -9.46
N LEU A 495 -13.15 19.77 -10.61
CA LEU A 495 -13.49 21.09 -11.16
C LEU A 495 -14.15 20.92 -12.53
N GLU A 496 -15.46 20.83 -12.59
CA GLU A 496 -16.24 20.50 -13.80
C GLU A 496 -15.88 21.33 -15.06
N LYS A 497 -15.48 22.59 -14.86
CA LYS A 497 -15.14 23.53 -15.96
C LYS A 497 -13.66 23.46 -16.35
N GLN A 498 -12.86 22.64 -15.69
CA GLN A 498 -11.42 22.54 -15.91
C GLN A 498 -11.05 21.15 -16.40
N GLN A 499 -10.03 21.05 -17.25
CA GLN A 499 -9.53 19.78 -17.76
C GLN A 499 -8.38 19.26 -16.88
N ILE A 500 -8.62 19.20 -15.56
CA ILE A 500 -7.69 18.72 -14.54
C ILE A 500 -8.30 17.50 -13.86
N TYR A 501 -7.57 16.41 -13.89
CA TYR A 501 -8.00 15.10 -13.38
C TYR A 501 -7.03 14.59 -12.33
N ILE A 502 -7.54 14.01 -11.26
CA ILE A 502 -6.75 13.42 -10.18
C ILE A 502 -6.94 11.90 -10.21
N VAL A 503 -5.84 11.16 -10.33
CA VAL A 503 -5.83 9.71 -10.33
C VAL A 503 -4.81 9.17 -9.31
N GLY A 504 -5.01 7.96 -8.84
CA GLY A 504 -4.10 7.33 -7.91
C GLY A 504 -4.82 6.61 -6.77
N GLU A 505 -4.05 6.02 -5.88
CA GLU A 505 -4.56 5.23 -4.77
C GLU A 505 -5.23 6.08 -3.68
N ALA A 506 -4.78 7.34 -3.50
CA ALA A 506 -5.18 8.19 -2.36
C ALA A 506 -6.70 8.29 -2.16
N TYR A 507 -7.43 8.52 -3.24
CA TYR A 507 -8.90 8.67 -3.22
C TYR A 507 -9.61 7.49 -3.88
N SER A 508 -9.04 6.29 -3.73
CA SER A 508 -9.64 5.04 -4.22
C SER A 508 -10.42 4.30 -3.14
N TYR A 509 -11.21 3.32 -3.54
CA TYR A 509 -11.82 2.38 -2.60
C TYR A 509 -10.79 1.38 -2.06
N ALA A 510 -9.87 0.90 -2.90
CA ALA A 510 -8.82 -0.04 -2.51
C ALA A 510 -7.52 0.73 -2.17
N GLN A 511 -7.55 1.51 -1.08
CA GLN A 511 -6.38 2.21 -0.58
C GLN A 511 -5.31 1.21 -0.10
N GLY A 512 -4.04 1.57 -0.25
CA GLY A 512 -2.91 0.68 0.04
C GLY A 512 -2.59 -0.33 -1.06
N TRP A 513 -3.40 -0.41 -2.12
CA TRP A 513 -3.26 -1.39 -3.19
C TRP A 513 -3.07 -0.76 -4.58
N VAL A 514 -2.35 -1.47 -5.43
CA VAL A 514 -2.19 -1.08 -6.84
C VAL A 514 -3.54 -1.08 -7.56
N GLU A 515 -4.45 -2.00 -7.18
CA GLU A 515 -5.81 -2.07 -7.73
C GLU A 515 -6.52 -0.73 -7.63
N GLY A 516 -6.48 -0.08 -6.46
CA GLY A 516 -7.09 1.23 -6.26
C GLY A 516 -6.49 2.30 -7.18
N ALA A 517 -5.18 2.28 -7.36
CA ALA A 517 -4.51 3.26 -8.23
C ALA A 517 -4.92 3.11 -9.70
N VAL A 518 -5.01 1.87 -10.21
CA VAL A 518 -5.32 1.63 -11.63
C VAL A 518 -6.82 1.67 -11.93
N THR A 519 -7.69 1.32 -10.98
CA THR A 519 -9.15 1.44 -11.15
C THR A 519 -9.59 2.89 -11.24
N VAL A 520 -9.04 3.77 -10.39
CA VAL A 520 -9.30 5.22 -10.49
C VAL A 520 -8.80 5.77 -11.82
N ALA A 521 -7.60 5.37 -12.25
CA ALA A 521 -7.06 5.80 -13.55
C ALA A 521 -7.95 5.33 -14.72
N GLU A 522 -8.29 4.04 -14.80
CA GLU A 522 -9.11 3.51 -15.89
C GLU A 522 -10.52 4.12 -15.91
N SER A 523 -11.17 4.27 -14.74
CA SER A 523 -12.49 4.93 -14.66
C SER A 523 -12.44 6.39 -15.13
N THR A 524 -11.38 7.12 -14.78
CA THR A 524 -11.17 8.49 -15.24
C THR A 524 -11.02 8.56 -16.75
N LEU A 525 -10.25 7.63 -17.33
CA LEU A 525 -10.04 7.58 -18.78
C LEU A 525 -11.29 7.21 -19.56
N GLN A 526 -12.12 6.31 -19.03
CA GLN A 526 -13.41 5.97 -19.66
C GLN A 526 -14.39 7.14 -19.59
N ASP A 527 -14.54 7.75 -18.42
CA ASP A 527 -15.57 8.78 -18.17
C ASP A 527 -15.23 10.14 -18.81
N PHE A 528 -13.96 10.54 -18.84
CA PHE A 528 -13.58 11.91 -19.22
C PHE A 528 -12.68 12.02 -20.47
N PHE A 529 -12.12 10.90 -20.94
CA PHE A 529 -11.32 10.84 -22.16
C PHE A 529 -11.95 9.99 -23.25
N ALA A 530 -13.18 9.53 -23.03
CA ALA A 530 -13.96 8.69 -23.94
C ALA A 530 -13.22 7.42 -24.41
N LEU A 531 -12.36 6.86 -23.57
CA LEU A 531 -11.69 5.61 -23.89
C LEU A 531 -12.67 4.44 -23.71
N LYS A 532 -12.67 3.52 -24.68
CA LYS A 532 -13.41 2.28 -24.54
C LYS A 532 -12.76 1.40 -23.50
N ARG A 533 -13.59 0.67 -22.76
CA ARG A 533 -13.14 -0.38 -21.84
C ARG A 533 -12.21 -1.35 -22.57
N PRO A 534 -11.04 -1.71 -21.98
CA PRO A 534 -10.14 -2.67 -22.61
C PRO A 534 -10.80 -4.05 -22.70
N ASN A 535 -10.56 -4.76 -23.79
CA ASN A 535 -11.12 -6.09 -24.02
C ASN A 535 -10.58 -7.17 -23.06
N TRP A 536 -9.43 -6.94 -22.46
CA TRP A 536 -8.84 -7.83 -21.45
C TRP A 536 -9.41 -7.62 -20.04
N LEU A 537 -10.17 -6.55 -19.80
CA LEU A 537 -10.82 -6.28 -18.51
C LEU A 537 -12.27 -6.85 -18.55
N PRO A 538 -12.66 -7.71 -17.59
CA PRO A 538 -14.01 -8.29 -17.54
C PRO A 538 -15.11 -7.21 -17.59
N LYS A 539 -16.17 -7.47 -18.35
CA LYS A 539 -17.23 -6.49 -18.61
C LYS A 539 -18.05 -6.13 -17.37
N ASP A 540 -18.21 -7.08 -16.50
CA ASP A 540 -18.96 -7.02 -15.23
C ASP A 540 -18.15 -6.45 -14.06
N TYR A 541 -16.84 -6.27 -14.22
CA TYR A 541 -16.02 -5.68 -13.16
C TYR A 541 -16.32 -4.19 -12.95
N ALA A 542 -16.78 -3.82 -11.78
CA ALA A 542 -17.05 -2.42 -11.41
C ALA A 542 -15.74 -1.70 -11.07
N LEU A 543 -15.37 -0.70 -11.87
CA LEU A 543 -14.18 0.14 -11.61
C LEU A 543 -14.32 1.01 -10.36
N LEU A 544 -15.55 1.41 -10.06
CA LEU A 544 -15.89 2.16 -8.86
C LEU A 544 -16.98 1.41 -8.10
N PRO A 545 -16.88 1.29 -6.78
CA PRO A 545 -17.85 0.55 -5.98
C PRO A 545 -19.13 1.36 -5.68
N VAL A 546 -19.39 2.39 -6.46
CA VAL A 546 -20.55 3.28 -6.27
C VAL A 546 -21.56 3.01 -7.39
N PRO A 547 -22.62 2.24 -7.14
CA PRO A 547 -23.70 2.06 -8.10
C PRO A 547 -24.45 3.38 -8.33
N THR A 548 -25.27 3.40 -9.36
CA THR A 548 -26.20 4.53 -9.62
C THR A 548 -27.08 4.79 -8.38
N PRO A 549 -27.59 6.02 -8.18
CA PRO A 549 -28.43 6.36 -7.02
C PRO A 549 -29.60 5.39 -6.78
N ALA A 550 -30.16 4.80 -7.82
CA ALA A 550 -31.23 3.79 -7.70
C ALA A 550 -30.75 2.48 -7.01
N GLY A 551 -29.48 2.11 -7.16
CA GLY A 551 -28.89 0.95 -6.50
C GLY A 551 -28.36 1.19 -5.08
N CYS A 552 -28.51 2.42 -4.57
CA CYS A 552 -28.05 2.78 -3.23
C CYS A 552 -29.11 2.64 -2.14
N ALA A 553 -30.35 2.31 -2.47
CA ALA A 553 -31.39 2.10 -1.46
C ALA A 553 -31.12 0.81 -0.67
N LEU A 554 -31.21 0.88 0.65
CA LEU A 554 -31.27 -0.32 1.50
C LEU A 554 -32.62 -0.98 1.29
N GLU A 555 -32.62 -2.30 0.98
CA GLU A 555 -33.85 -3.07 0.86
C GLU A 555 -34.60 -3.09 2.20
N PRO A 556 -35.97 -3.16 2.16
CA PRO A 556 -36.76 -3.35 3.38
C PRO A 556 -36.32 -4.65 4.06
N GLY A 557 -35.85 -4.56 5.29
CA GLY A 557 -35.26 -5.67 6.05
C GLY A 557 -33.74 -5.64 6.16
N GLN A 558 -33.04 -4.87 5.32
CA GLN A 558 -31.62 -4.53 5.50
C GLN A 558 -31.42 -3.35 6.47
N ARG A 559 -32.50 -2.66 6.85
CA ARG A 559 -32.47 -1.71 7.94
C ARG A 559 -32.57 -2.47 9.23
N PRO A 560 -31.57 -2.39 10.13
CA PRO A 560 -31.76 -2.92 11.46
C PRO A 560 -33.00 -2.23 12.05
N ALA A 561 -33.92 -3.01 12.59
CA ALA A 561 -34.95 -2.46 13.46
C ALA A 561 -34.20 -1.58 14.46
N CYS A 562 -34.58 -0.31 14.55
CA CYS A 562 -34.03 0.59 15.55
C CYS A 562 -34.41 0.00 16.90
N LYS A 563 -33.52 -0.81 17.47
CA LYS A 563 -33.61 -1.15 18.90
C LYS A 563 -33.36 0.14 19.64
N ASP A 564 -34.21 0.44 20.60
CA ASP A 564 -34.05 1.63 21.42
C ASP A 564 -32.59 1.76 21.89
N CYS A 565 -32.03 2.95 21.83
CA CYS A 565 -30.62 3.20 22.21
C CYS A 565 -30.26 2.66 23.61
N ALA A 566 -31.25 2.52 24.50
CA ALA A 566 -31.09 1.93 25.83
C ALA A 566 -30.82 0.41 25.80
N ASP A 567 -31.48 -0.34 24.91
CA ASP A 567 -31.23 -1.77 24.76
C ASP A 567 -29.89 -2.07 24.12
N THR A 568 -29.46 -1.22 23.16
CA THR A 568 -28.16 -1.34 22.53
C THR A 568 -27.01 -1.05 23.50
N LEU A 569 -27.18 -0.09 24.41
CA LEU A 569 -26.19 0.19 25.47
C LEU A 569 -26.08 -0.98 26.45
N ASN A 570 -27.19 -1.61 26.80
CA ASN A 570 -27.21 -2.79 27.68
C ASN A 570 -26.58 -4.01 26.99
N GLU A 571 -26.83 -4.24 25.70
CA GLU A 571 -26.21 -5.34 24.95
C GLU A 571 -24.69 -5.12 24.76
N VAL A 572 -24.24 -3.88 24.60
CA VAL A 572 -22.80 -3.54 24.51
C VAL A 572 -22.10 -3.76 25.85
N THR A 573 -22.76 -3.36 26.96
CA THR A 573 -22.26 -3.64 28.32
C THR A 573 -22.22 -5.13 28.58
N GLU A 574 -23.23 -5.90 28.12
CA GLU A 574 -23.22 -7.35 28.20
C GLU A 574 -22.15 -8.02 27.37
N PHE A 575 -21.83 -7.51 26.15
CA PHE A 575 -20.74 -8.04 25.32
C PHE A 575 -19.37 -7.80 25.96
N ALA A 576 -19.13 -6.61 26.48
CA ALA A 576 -17.85 -6.23 27.09
C ALA A 576 -17.67 -6.76 28.53
N TYR A 577 -18.77 -6.94 29.28
CA TYR A 577 -18.74 -7.22 30.73
C TYR A 577 -19.34 -8.56 31.15
N LYS A 578 -19.99 -9.35 30.28
CA LYS A 578 -20.45 -10.70 30.61
C LYS A 578 -19.32 -11.70 30.94
N GLY A 579 -18.08 -11.28 30.95
CA GLY A 579 -16.94 -12.11 31.33
C GLY A 579 -16.19 -11.68 32.57
N ILE A 580 -16.66 -10.64 33.27
CA ILE A 580 -16.10 -10.27 34.57
C ILE A 580 -17.00 -10.87 35.67
N ASP A 581 -17.02 -12.20 35.76
CA ASP A 581 -17.42 -12.85 36.98
C ASP A 581 -16.22 -12.79 37.92
N HIS A 582 -16.28 -11.86 38.87
CA HIS A 582 -15.36 -11.83 40.00
C HIS A 582 -15.70 -13.04 40.87
N GLY A 583 -15.08 -14.18 40.57
CA GLY A 583 -14.97 -15.28 41.48
C GLY A 583 -14.28 -14.78 42.76
N HIS A 584 -15.08 -14.24 43.66
CA HIS A 584 -14.72 -14.18 45.06
C HIS A 584 -15.18 -15.49 45.67
N GLU A 585 -14.21 -16.40 45.83
CA GLU A 585 -14.07 -17.25 47.04
C GLU A 585 -12.62 -17.75 47.07
#